data_f3aa4b614b3fcc4470653218f8641ee9
#
_entry.id   f3aa4b614b3fcc4470653218f8641ee9
#
_cell.length_a   1.000
_cell.length_b   1.000
_cell.length_c   1.000
_cell.angle_alpha   90.00
_cell.angle_beta   90.00
_cell.angle_gamma   90.00
#
_symmetry.space_group_name_H-M   'P 1'
#
loop_
_entity.id
_entity.type
_entity.pdbx_description
1 polymer ?
#
loop_
_entity_poly.entity_id
_entity_poly.type
_entity_poly.pdbx_seq_one_letter_code
_entity_poly.pdbx_strand_id
1 'polypeptide(L)'
;SYLIREFAKHIESVTASDEAGRILNIKKLEKNRWRLFNTDHELITVEYDVYAYDLSVRGAYVDQNRLYVNPACVCLGLQNQEHAPCEVELFLPNELKHFQIATGLPSKSLVKGRFTLKGDNYDQLIDSPFELAEQSRFSFEANGIPHEFVISGQHNTNLERLKTDIEKICQTEINMFGSAPFQNYTFMTMATGNSYGGLEHCNSTSLITPRDDLPKADEAEEPSKDYQRFLGLCSHEYFHSWLVKFIRPENFANYDLQKEGYTSLLWIFEGFTSYYDDLILLRSGVISQES
;
A
#
# COMPACT_ATOMS: atom_id res chain seq x y z
N SER A 1 6.05 -7.54 4.23
CA SER A 1 7.24 -7.43 5.09
C SER A 1 7.69 -8.81 5.54
N TYR A 2 8.98 -9.11 5.44
CA TYR A 2 9.56 -10.41 5.81
C TYR A 2 9.88 -10.52 7.31
N LEU A 3 9.72 -9.45 8.07
CA LEU A 3 10.05 -9.36 9.50
C LEU A 3 8.80 -9.04 10.33
N ILE A 4 8.80 -9.50 11.59
CA ILE A 4 7.82 -9.03 12.58
C ILE A 4 8.00 -7.52 12.77
N ARG A 5 6.86 -6.81 12.76
CA ARG A 5 6.78 -5.38 13.02
C ARG A 5 6.07 -5.13 14.35
N GLU A 6 6.51 -4.13 15.08
CA GLU A 6 5.94 -3.80 16.38
C GLU A 6 4.85 -2.73 16.28
N PHE A 7 3.92 -2.88 15.33
CA PHE A 7 2.86 -1.89 15.09
C PHE A 7 1.94 -1.68 16.29
N ALA A 8 1.68 -2.72 17.06
CA ALA A 8 0.83 -2.66 18.24
C ALA A 8 1.34 -1.71 19.35
N LYS A 9 2.60 -1.25 19.27
CA LYS A 9 3.13 -0.22 20.20
C LYS A 9 2.44 1.14 20.04
N HIS A 10 1.81 1.37 18.90
CA HIS A 10 1.11 2.61 18.56
C HIS A 10 -0.38 2.57 18.92
N ILE A 11 -0.90 1.43 19.42
CA ILE A 11 -2.31 1.27 19.80
C ILE A 11 -2.44 1.63 21.29
N GLU A 12 -3.34 2.58 21.54
CA GLU A 12 -3.61 3.13 22.86
C GLU A 12 -5.10 3.05 23.19
N SER A 13 -5.48 3.26 24.46
CA SER A 13 -6.84 3.48 24.94
C SER A 13 -7.85 2.41 24.52
N VAL A 14 -7.45 1.13 24.47
CA VAL A 14 -8.32 0.05 24.01
C VAL A 14 -9.46 -0.21 24.99
N THR A 15 -10.69 -0.03 24.53
CA THR A 15 -11.93 -0.30 25.27
C THR A 15 -12.85 -1.18 24.44
N ALA A 16 -13.84 -1.80 25.09
CA ALA A 16 -14.86 -2.58 24.40
C ALA A 16 -16.23 -2.38 25.05
N SER A 17 -17.28 -2.44 24.24
CA SER A 17 -18.67 -2.36 24.68
C SER A 17 -19.58 -3.29 23.88
N ASP A 18 -20.74 -3.64 24.45
CA ASP A 18 -21.81 -4.36 23.78
C ASP A 18 -22.73 -3.42 23.01
N GLU A 19 -23.78 -3.99 22.39
CA GLU A 19 -24.79 -3.29 21.62
C GLU A 19 -25.60 -2.25 22.42
N ALA A 20 -25.64 -2.36 23.75
CA ALA A 20 -26.28 -1.41 24.66
C ALA A 20 -25.32 -0.33 25.21
N GLY A 21 -24.05 -0.36 24.76
CA GLY A 21 -22.98 0.54 25.22
C GLY A 21 -22.43 0.19 26.61
N ARG A 22 -22.72 -1.00 27.17
CA ARG A 22 -22.15 -1.44 28.44
C ARG A 22 -20.71 -1.88 28.25
N ILE A 23 -19.83 -1.39 29.11
CA ILE A 23 -18.39 -1.70 29.03
C ILE A 23 -18.12 -3.18 29.28
N LEU A 24 -17.40 -3.80 28.39
CA LEU A 24 -16.96 -5.19 28.47
C LEU A 24 -15.54 -5.26 29.05
N ASN A 25 -15.25 -6.39 29.74
CA ASN A 25 -13.93 -6.62 30.27
C ASN A 25 -12.97 -7.03 29.12
N ILE A 26 -12.00 -6.17 28.83
CA ILE A 26 -10.92 -6.43 27.88
C ILE A 26 -9.57 -6.37 28.59
N LYS A 27 -8.69 -7.33 28.32
CA LYS A 27 -7.32 -7.38 28.89
C LYS A 27 -6.28 -7.56 27.79
N LYS A 28 -5.21 -6.78 27.87
CA LYS A 28 -4.01 -7.01 27.07
C LYS A 28 -3.29 -8.24 27.60
N LEU A 29 -3.12 -9.27 26.77
CA LEU A 29 -2.44 -10.52 27.11
C LEU A 29 -0.96 -10.46 26.72
N GLU A 30 -0.68 -9.93 25.55
CA GLU A 30 0.64 -9.82 24.96
C GLU A 30 0.78 -8.44 24.34
N LYS A 31 1.94 -8.08 23.83
CA LYS A 31 2.17 -6.75 23.25
C LYS A 31 1.20 -6.39 22.11
N ASN A 32 0.70 -7.37 21.39
CA ASN A 32 -0.17 -7.22 20.23
C ASN A 32 -1.48 -8.03 20.32
N ARG A 33 -1.84 -8.56 21.49
CA ARG A 33 -3.08 -9.33 21.68
C ARG A 33 -3.87 -8.86 22.88
N TRP A 34 -5.18 -8.75 22.68
CA TRP A 34 -6.18 -8.45 23.71
C TRP A 34 -7.20 -9.58 23.76
N ARG A 35 -7.72 -9.85 24.93
CA ARG A 35 -8.81 -10.80 25.16
C ARG A 35 -10.03 -10.09 25.69
N LEU A 36 -11.12 -10.29 25.00
CA LEU A 36 -12.46 -9.96 25.47
C LEU A 36 -13.02 -11.10 26.29
N PHE A 37 -13.77 -10.76 27.33
CA PHE A 37 -14.49 -11.69 28.19
C PHE A 37 -15.99 -11.38 28.09
N ASN A 38 -16.82 -12.39 28.29
CA ASN A 38 -18.30 -12.31 28.17
C ASN A 38 -18.71 -11.84 26.77
N THR A 39 -18.44 -12.69 25.77
CA THR A 39 -18.66 -12.40 24.35
C THR A 39 -19.99 -12.94 23.81
N ASP A 40 -20.97 -13.23 24.66
CA ASP A 40 -22.32 -13.70 24.28
C ASP A 40 -23.22 -12.51 23.88
N HIS A 41 -22.72 -11.70 22.93
CA HIS A 41 -23.37 -10.51 22.40
C HIS A 41 -23.43 -10.58 20.87
N GLU A 42 -24.52 -10.07 20.29
CA GLU A 42 -24.66 -10.03 18.82
C GLU A 42 -23.69 -9.04 18.16
N LEU A 43 -23.43 -7.91 18.85
CA LEU A 43 -22.50 -6.88 18.39
C LEU A 43 -21.56 -6.50 19.53
N ILE A 44 -20.27 -6.45 19.20
CA ILE A 44 -19.24 -5.94 20.10
C ILE A 44 -18.49 -4.81 19.38
N THR A 45 -18.38 -3.66 20.04
CA THR A 45 -17.58 -2.52 19.57
C THR A 45 -16.26 -2.51 20.33
N VAL A 46 -15.16 -2.44 19.62
CA VAL A 46 -13.81 -2.20 20.18
C VAL A 46 -13.31 -0.86 19.68
N GLU A 47 -13.01 0.04 20.61
CA GLU A 47 -12.51 1.39 20.32
C GLU A 47 -11.06 1.50 20.80
N TYR A 48 -10.23 2.16 20.00
CA TYR A 48 -8.82 2.40 20.32
C TYR A 48 -8.29 3.58 19.54
N ASP A 49 -7.27 4.21 20.09
CA ASP A 49 -6.49 5.26 19.45
C ASP A 49 -5.23 4.67 18.80
N VAL A 50 -4.81 5.25 17.68
CA VAL A 50 -3.57 4.85 17.00
C VAL A 50 -2.69 6.09 16.81
N TYR A 51 -1.47 6.05 17.35
CA TYR A 51 -0.46 7.06 17.04
C TYR A 51 0.08 6.84 15.63
N ALA A 52 -0.31 7.70 14.69
CA ALA A 52 -0.01 7.60 13.27
C ALA A 52 0.90 8.75 12.81
N TYR A 53 2.20 8.63 13.05
CA TYR A 53 3.19 9.65 12.64
C TYR A 53 4.50 9.01 12.12
N ASP A 54 4.36 7.89 11.40
CA ASP A 54 5.47 7.19 10.74
C ASP A 54 5.43 7.46 9.24
N LEU A 55 6.26 8.40 8.76
CA LEU A 55 6.40 8.75 7.35
C LEU A 55 7.24 7.70 6.62
N SER A 56 6.75 6.48 6.60
CA SER A 56 7.31 5.38 5.82
C SER A 56 6.20 4.70 5.02
N VAL A 57 6.59 3.93 4.02
CA VAL A 57 5.63 3.09 3.25
C VAL A 57 5.05 1.94 4.08
N ARG A 58 5.59 1.67 5.27
CA ARG A 58 5.20 0.53 6.13
C ARG A 58 4.31 0.91 7.28
N GLY A 59 4.28 2.20 7.64
CA GLY A 59 3.59 2.73 8.81
C GLY A 59 2.19 3.26 8.54
N ALA A 60 1.76 4.14 9.44
CA ALA A 60 0.61 5.02 9.25
C ALA A 60 1.04 6.46 9.55
N TYR A 61 0.63 7.38 8.72
CA TYR A 61 0.97 8.80 8.85
C TYR A 61 -0.27 9.67 8.63
N VAL A 62 -0.56 10.49 9.60
CA VAL A 62 -1.73 11.39 9.57
C VAL A 62 -1.30 12.79 9.98
N ASP A 63 -1.50 13.74 9.10
CA ASP A 63 -1.39 15.17 9.38
C ASP A 63 -2.49 15.97 8.66
N GLN A 64 -2.37 17.28 8.64
CA GLN A 64 -3.34 18.17 7.97
C GLN A 64 -3.30 18.11 6.43
N ASN A 65 -2.30 17.47 5.84
CA ASN A 65 -2.07 17.43 4.39
C ASN A 65 -2.27 16.03 3.80
N ARG A 66 -2.15 14.99 4.63
CA ARG A 66 -2.15 13.61 4.18
C ARG A 66 -2.58 12.64 5.28
N LEU A 67 -3.41 11.68 4.92
CA LEU A 67 -3.65 10.47 5.68
C LEU A 67 -3.15 9.30 4.84
N TYR A 68 -2.11 8.65 5.28
CA TYR A 68 -1.65 7.37 4.71
C TYR A 68 -1.77 6.29 5.77
N VAL A 69 -2.44 5.20 5.43
CA VAL A 69 -2.66 4.09 6.34
C VAL A 69 -2.28 2.78 5.65
N ASN A 70 -1.28 2.11 6.20
CA ASN A 70 -1.11 0.68 6.00
C ASN A 70 -2.01 -0.04 7.03
N PRO A 71 -3.09 -0.73 6.63
CA PRO A 71 -4.05 -1.30 7.57
C PRO A 71 -3.46 -2.30 8.55
N ALA A 72 -2.34 -2.94 8.19
CA ALA A 72 -1.60 -3.81 9.11
C ALA A 72 -1.12 -3.10 10.39
N CYS A 73 -0.99 -1.75 10.34
CA CYS A 73 -0.58 -0.93 11.48
C CYS A 73 -1.74 -0.47 12.36
N VAL A 74 -2.96 -0.50 11.82
CA VAL A 74 -4.13 0.16 12.40
C VAL A 74 -5.25 -0.81 12.71
N CYS A 75 -5.54 -1.75 11.80
CA CYS A 75 -6.69 -2.63 11.91
C CYS A 75 -6.39 -3.85 12.79
N LEU A 76 -7.15 -4.05 13.86
CA LEU A 76 -7.11 -5.27 14.66
C LEU A 76 -7.86 -6.40 13.95
N GLY A 77 -7.24 -7.58 13.89
CA GLY A 77 -7.87 -8.80 13.40
C GLY A 77 -8.58 -9.56 14.52
N LEU A 78 -9.68 -10.24 14.18
CA LEU A 78 -10.37 -11.14 15.09
C LEU A 78 -9.86 -12.57 14.87
N GLN A 79 -9.25 -13.14 15.91
CA GLN A 79 -8.63 -14.46 15.84
C GLN A 79 -9.65 -15.54 15.43
N ASN A 80 -9.28 -16.39 14.48
CA ASN A 80 -10.09 -17.44 13.85
C ASN A 80 -11.28 -16.94 12.99
N GLN A 81 -11.31 -15.64 12.66
CA GLN A 81 -12.29 -15.03 11.75
C GLN A 81 -11.61 -14.23 10.65
N GLU A 82 -10.32 -14.44 10.41
CA GLU A 82 -9.52 -13.73 9.43
C GLU A 82 -10.05 -13.89 7.99
N HIS A 83 -10.82 -14.95 7.75
CA HIS A 83 -11.47 -15.24 6.46
C HIS A 83 -12.78 -14.46 6.23
N ALA A 84 -13.30 -13.79 7.27
CA ALA A 84 -14.55 -13.05 7.16
C ALA A 84 -14.36 -11.74 6.34
N PRO A 85 -15.37 -11.35 5.54
CA PRO A 85 -15.33 -10.06 4.84
C PRO A 85 -15.15 -8.89 5.80
N CYS A 86 -14.37 -7.90 5.36
CA CYS A 86 -14.09 -6.69 6.12
C CYS A 86 -14.68 -5.46 5.40
N GLU A 87 -15.25 -4.57 6.16
CA GLU A 87 -15.68 -3.26 5.66
C GLU A 87 -15.06 -2.16 6.54
N VAL A 88 -14.52 -1.13 5.91
CA VAL A 88 -13.93 0.03 6.57
C VAL A 88 -14.70 1.26 6.15
N GLU A 89 -15.27 1.97 7.12
CA GLU A 89 -15.84 3.29 6.90
C GLU A 89 -14.84 4.37 7.37
N LEU A 90 -14.56 5.32 6.49
CA LEU A 90 -13.66 6.44 6.76
C LEU A 90 -14.49 7.72 6.91
N PHE A 91 -14.23 8.45 7.99
CA PHE A 91 -14.88 9.73 8.29
C PHE A 91 -13.81 10.81 8.42
N LEU A 92 -13.76 11.71 7.47
CA LEU A 92 -12.83 12.83 7.52
C LEU A 92 -13.43 14.02 8.28
N PRO A 93 -12.61 14.73 9.07
CA PRO A 93 -13.02 16.00 9.66
C PRO A 93 -13.36 17.02 8.58
N ASN A 94 -14.09 18.07 8.93
CA ASN A 94 -14.64 19.02 7.97
C ASN A 94 -13.56 19.68 7.09
N GLU A 95 -12.42 19.95 7.67
CA GLU A 95 -11.27 20.61 7.04
C GLU A 95 -10.65 19.75 5.93
N LEU A 96 -10.74 18.42 6.06
CA LEU A 96 -10.13 17.44 5.16
C LEU A 96 -11.12 16.77 4.20
N LYS A 97 -12.38 17.16 4.21
CA LYS A 97 -13.41 16.55 3.34
C LYS A 97 -13.15 16.67 1.85
N HIS A 98 -12.24 17.53 1.43
CA HIS A 98 -11.85 17.71 0.04
C HIS A 98 -10.83 16.67 -0.45
N PHE A 99 -10.23 15.92 0.45
CA PHE A 99 -9.27 14.86 0.11
C PHE A 99 -9.91 13.78 -0.76
N GLN A 100 -9.10 13.24 -1.65
CA GLN A 100 -9.45 12.12 -2.52
C GLN A 100 -8.79 10.85 -2.01
N ILE A 101 -9.45 9.72 -2.21
CA ILE A 101 -8.92 8.42 -1.81
C ILE A 101 -8.15 7.77 -2.96
N ALA A 102 -7.05 7.08 -2.63
CA ALA A 102 -6.35 6.13 -3.48
C ALA A 102 -6.14 4.82 -2.72
N THR A 103 -6.44 3.70 -3.34
CA THR A 103 -6.30 2.34 -2.75
C THR A 103 -6.50 1.28 -3.82
N GLY A 104 -5.96 0.08 -3.60
CA GLY A 104 -6.25 -1.10 -4.41
C GLY A 104 -7.61 -1.76 -4.10
N LEU A 105 -8.24 -1.43 -2.97
CA LEU A 105 -9.54 -2.00 -2.57
C LEU A 105 -10.70 -1.40 -3.37
N PRO A 106 -11.78 -2.18 -3.59
CA PRO A 106 -13.06 -1.61 -3.98
C PRO A 106 -13.48 -0.52 -3.01
N SER A 107 -13.63 0.70 -3.52
CA SER A 107 -13.95 1.88 -2.72
C SER A 107 -15.17 2.60 -3.26
N LYS A 108 -15.95 3.21 -2.37
CA LYS A 108 -17.09 4.02 -2.70
C LYS A 108 -17.10 5.29 -1.87
N SER A 109 -17.20 6.43 -2.54
CA SER A 109 -17.51 7.70 -1.87
C SER A 109 -19.02 7.78 -1.64
N LEU A 110 -19.44 7.84 -0.38
CA LEU A 110 -20.86 7.95 -0.01
C LEU A 110 -21.33 9.40 -0.08
N VAL A 111 -20.58 10.27 0.55
CA VAL A 111 -20.71 11.73 0.51
C VAL A 111 -19.32 12.33 0.69
N LYS A 112 -19.18 13.62 0.44
CA LYS A 112 -17.88 14.31 0.58
C LYS A 112 -17.26 14.06 1.97
N GLY A 113 -16.07 13.50 2.00
CA GLY A 113 -15.34 13.14 3.23
C GLY A 113 -15.79 11.84 3.91
N ARG A 114 -16.62 11.02 3.23
CA ARG A 114 -17.00 9.68 3.69
C ARG A 114 -16.74 8.64 2.62
N PHE A 115 -15.99 7.61 2.98
CA PHE A 115 -15.65 6.52 2.07
C PHE A 115 -15.91 5.18 2.73
N THR A 116 -16.27 4.20 1.92
CA THR A 116 -16.34 2.79 2.32
C THR A 116 -15.37 1.99 1.50
N LEU A 117 -14.56 1.17 2.15
CA LEU A 117 -13.65 0.21 1.53
C LEU A 117 -14.12 -1.19 1.88
N LYS A 118 -13.96 -2.15 0.96
CA LYS A 118 -14.36 -3.55 1.17
C LYS A 118 -13.21 -4.47 0.87
N GLY A 119 -12.92 -5.36 1.81
CA GLY A 119 -12.00 -6.47 1.66
C GLY A 119 -12.73 -7.80 1.80
N ASP A 120 -12.37 -8.78 0.99
CA ASP A 120 -12.96 -10.12 1.04
C ASP A 120 -12.60 -10.87 2.33
N ASN A 121 -11.50 -10.47 2.97
CA ASN A 121 -11.01 -11.03 4.23
C ASN A 121 -9.98 -10.09 4.87
N TYR A 122 -9.50 -10.45 6.06
CA TYR A 122 -8.52 -9.66 6.80
C TYR A 122 -7.15 -9.58 6.08
N ASP A 123 -6.72 -10.64 5.41
CA ASP A 123 -5.44 -10.65 4.67
C ASP A 123 -5.47 -9.63 3.51
N GLN A 124 -6.56 -9.58 2.76
CA GLN A 124 -6.71 -8.56 1.71
C GLN A 124 -6.76 -7.16 2.31
N LEU A 125 -7.45 -6.98 3.43
CA LEU A 125 -7.50 -5.67 4.10
C LEU A 125 -6.11 -5.18 4.50
N ILE A 126 -5.32 -6.01 5.18
CA ILE A 126 -3.99 -5.60 5.66
C ILE A 126 -2.94 -5.50 4.55
N ASP A 127 -3.20 -6.07 3.38
CA ASP A 127 -2.36 -5.94 2.18
C ASP A 127 -2.83 -4.79 1.25
N SER A 128 -3.75 -3.95 1.70
CA SER A 128 -4.33 -2.89 0.87
C SER A 128 -4.25 -1.54 1.57
N PRO A 129 -3.12 -0.86 1.49
CA PRO A 129 -3.00 0.50 2.01
C PRO A 129 -3.96 1.45 1.29
N PHE A 130 -4.25 2.55 1.96
CA PHE A 130 -5.02 3.65 1.39
C PHE A 130 -4.43 4.99 1.76
N GLU A 131 -4.59 5.92 0.86
CA GLU A 131 -4.16 7.31 1.05
C GLU A 131 -5.32 8.27 0.80
N LEU A 132 -5.43 9.29 1.63
CA LEU A 132 -6.33 10.42 1.44
C LEU A 132 -5.50 11.71 1.51
N ALA A 133 -5.52 12.47 0.42
CA ALA A 133 -4.79 13.74 0.29
C ALA A 133 -5.36 14.58 -0.87
N GLU A 134 -4.85 15.78 -1.03
CA GLU A 134 -4.83 16.44 -2.33
C GLU A 134 -3.72 15.79 -3.16
N GLN A 135 -4.11 15.17 -4.28
CA GLN A 135 -3.20 14.37 -5.08
C GLN A 135 -3.20 14.85 -6.53
N SER A 136 -2.01 14.92 -7.13
CA SER A 136 -1.90 14.86 -8.59
C SER A 136 -2.13 13.43 -9.02
N ARG A 137 -2.97 13.19 -10.06
CA ARG A 137 -3.29 11.84 -10.49
C ARG A 137 -3.49 11.73 -12.00
N PHE A 138 -3.21 10.55 -12.50
CA PHE A 138 -3.53 10.14 -13.87
C PHE A 138 -3.89 8.66 -13.92
N SER A 139 -4.61 8.28 -14.97
CA SER A 139 -4.95 6.88 -15.24
C SER A 139 -4.43 6.48 -16.61
N PHE A 140 -4.17 5.19 -16.78
CA PHE A 140 -3.77 4.58 -18.03
C PHE A 140 -4.23 3.11 -18.06
N GLU A 141 -4.08 2.47 -19.22
CA GLU A 141 -4.32 1.03 -19.35
C GLU A 141 -3.05 0.33 -19.84
N ALA A 142 -2.72 -0.79 -19.22
CA ALA A 142 -1.66 -1.68 -19.68
C ALA A 142 -2.28 -3.07 -19.93
N ASN A 143 -2.18 -3.59 -21.14
CA ASN A 143 -2.88 -4.83 -21.60
C ASN A 143 -4.38 -4.86 -21.27
N GLY A 144 -5.07 -3.72 -21.37
CA GLY A 144 -6.49 -3.63 -21.06
C GLY A 144 -6.83 -3.63 -19.57
N ILE A 145 -5.83 -3.57 -18.70
CA ILE A 145 -6.00 -3.48 -17.24
C ILE A 145 -5.89 -2.02 -16.83
N PRO A 146 -6.87 -1.47 -16.09
CA PRO A 146 -6.83 -0.10 -15.61
C PRO A 146 -5.80 0.08 -14.50
N HIS A 147 -5.02 1.16 -14.63
CA HIS A 147 -4.03 1.60 -13.65
C HIS A 147 -4.32 3.03 -13.22
N GLU A 148 -4.08 3.31 -11.95
CA GLU A 148 -4.09 4.67 -11.41
C GLU A 148 -2.74 4.98 -10.77
N PHE A 149 -2.26 6.19 -10.98
CA PHE A 149 -1.06 6.71 -10.35
C PHE A 149 -1.39 8.01 -9.62
N VAL A 150 -1.08 8.06 -8.32
CA VAL A 150 -1.30 9.27 -7.51
C VAL A 150 0.01 9.74 -6.89
N ILE A 151 0.17 11.06 -6.80
CA ILE A 151 1.31 11.69 -6.15
C ILE A 151 0.78 12.70 -5.12
N SER A 152 1.15 12.48 -3.87
CA SER A 152 0.94 13.43 -2.77
C SER A 152 2.23 14.15 -2.39
N GLY A 153 2.12 15.24 -1.64
CA GLY A 153 3.24 16.11 -1.30
C GLY A 153 3.50 17.19 -2.38
N GLN A 154 4.46 18.06 -2.09
CA GLN A 154 4.81 19.15 -3.01
C GLN A 154 5.76 18.66 -4.10
N HIS A 155 5.38 18.82 -5.36
CA HIS A 155 6.17 18.45 -6.54
C HIS A 155 5.80 19.31 -7.75
N ASN A 156 6.63 19.24 -8.79
CA ASN A 156 6.41 19.89 -10.09
C ASN A 156 6.57 18.90 -11.25
N THR A 157 6.08 17.68 -11.04
CA THR A 157 6.21 16.54 -11.94
C THR A 157 5.56 16.79 -13.29
N ASN A 158 6.24 16.45 -14.37
CA ASN A 158 5.66 16.29 -15.71
C ASN A 158 4.83 14.97 -15.72
N LEU A 159 3.53 15.09 -15.47
CA LEU A 159 2.64 13.93 -15.36
C LEU A 159 2.50 13.16 -16.68
N GLU A 160 2.53 13.82 -17.82
CA GLU A 160 2.42 13.17 -19.13
C GLU A 160 3.67 12.33 -19.43
N ARG A 161 4.86 12.85 -19.10
CA ARG A 161 6.09 12.10 -19.22
C ARG A 161 6.07 10.87 -18.31
N LEU A 162 5.75 11.04 -17.04
CA LEU A 162 5.67 9.95 -16.07
C LEU A 162 4.67 8.89 -16.51
N LYS A 163 3.48 9.30 -16.93
CA LYS A 163 2.44 8.41 -17.43
C LYS A 163 2.94 7.53 -18.58
N THR A 164 3.58 8.16 -19.58
CA THR A 164 4.10 7.46 -20.76
C THR A 164 5.14 6.40 -20.38
N ASP A 165 6.04 6.73 -19.47
CA ASP A 165 7.12 5.82 -19.08
C ASP A 165 6.60 4.68 -18.19
N ILE A 166 5.71 4.95 -17.22
CA ILE A 166 5.09 3.92 -16.36
C ILE A 166 4.20 2.98 -17.18
N GLU A 167 3.44 3.48 -18.14
CA GLU A 167 2.62 2.65 -19.04
C GLU A 167 3.48 1.64 -19.80
N LYS A 168 4.63 2.07 -20.36
CA LYS A 168 5.58 1.19 -21.06
C LYS A 168 6.17 0.11 -20.13
N ILE A 169 6.53 0.47 -18.91
CA ILE A 169 7.05 -0.45 -17.90
C ILE A 169 6.00 -1.51 -17.58
N CYS A 170 4.80 -1.10 -17.18
CA CYS A 170 3.70 -2.01 -16.83
C CYS A 170 3.34 -2.94 -17.99
N GLN A 171 3.25 -2.40 -19.20
CA GLN A 171 2.98 -3.18 -20.42
C GLN A 171 4.05 -4.25 -20.66
N THR A 172 5.33 -3.89 -20.45
CA THR A 172 6.47 -4.79 -20.65
C THR A 172 6.46 -5.93 -19.63
N GLU A 173 6.19 -5.64 -18.37
CA GLU A 173 6.11 -6.66 -17.32
C GLU A 173 4.92 -7.61 -17.52
N ILE A 174 3.73 -7.10 -17.81
CA ILE A 174 2.56 -7.94 -18.10
C ILE A 174 2.86 -8.87 -19.30
N ASN A 175 3.47 -8.33 -20.36
CA ASN A 175 3.84 -9.13 -21.54
C ASN A 175 4.89 -10.21 -21.20
N MET A 176 5.82 -9.93 -20.30
CA MET A 176 6.84 -10.89 -19.88
C MET A 176 6.24 -12.07 -19.13
N PHE A 177 5.26 -11.85 -18.26
CA PHE A 177 4.56 -12.89 -17.51
C PHE A 177 3.36 -13.51 -18.26
N GLY A 178 2.90 -12.87 -19.33
CA GLY A 178 1.74 -13.31 -20.15
C GLY A 178 0.38 -12.91 -19.59
N SER A 179 0.29 -12.58 -18.31
CA SER A 179 -0.94 -12.07 -17.66
C SER A 179 -0.61 -11.36 -16.36
N ALA A 180 -1.51 -10.49 -15.91
CA ALA A 180 -1.41 -9.87 -14.60
C ALA A 180 -2.21 -10.65 -13.54
N PRO A 181 -1.75 -10.72 -12.29
CA PRO A 181 -2.46 -11.39 -11.20
C PRO A 181 -3.54 -10.50 -10.54
N PHE A 182 -3.87 -9.38 -11.13
CA PHE A 182 -4.83 -8.38 -10.62
C PHE A 182 -5.74 -7.86 -11.74
N GLN A 183 -6.84 -7.21 -11.36
CA GLN A 183 -7.82 -6.62 -12.28
C GLN A 183 -7.70 -5.10 -12.40
N ASN A 184 -7.00 -4.46 -11.47
CA ASN A 184 -6.64 -3.05 -11.44
C ASN A 184 -5.37 -2.88 -10.62
N TYR A 185 -4.65 -1.77 -10.82
CA TYR A 185 -3.46 -1.48 -10.03
C TYR A 185 -3.36 0.00 -9.65
N THR A 186 -2.92 0.29 -8.42
CA THR A 186 -2.78 1.67 -7.91
C THR A 186 -1.38 1.92 -7.40
N PHE A 187 -0.69 2.91 -7.99
CA PHE A 187 0.57 3.45 -7.46
C PHE A 187 0.27 4.63 -6.54
N MET A 188 0.70 4.56 -5.29
CA MET A 188 0.58 5.65 -4.32
C MET A 188 1.97 6.18 -3.97
N THR A 189 2.29 7.37 -4.47
CA THR A 189 3.63 7.97 -4.32
C THR A 189 3.58 9.21 -3.42
N MET A 190 4.44 9.24 -2.39
CA MET A 190 4.69 10.44 -1.58
C MET A 190 5.98 11.12 -2.03
N ALA A 191 5.88 12.35 -2.54
CA ALA A 191 7.01 13.20 -2.88
C ALA A 191 7.56 13.91 -1.64
N THR A 192 8.83 13.68 -1.31
CA THR A 192 9.48 14.20 -0.10
C THR A 192 10.73 15.01 -0.43
N GLY A 193 11.48 15.39 0.61
CA GLY A 193 12.80 16.01 0.45
C GLY A 193 13.92 15.00 0.17
N ASN A 194 13.91 13.84 0.86
CA ASN A 194 15.06 12.92 0.83
C ASN A 194 14.72 11.46 1.20
N SER A 195 13.46 11.11 1.39
CA SER A 195 13.07 9.73 1.71
C SER A 195 12.96 8.89 0.44
N TYR A 196 13.29 7.60 0.53
CA TYR A 196 13.22 6.67 -0.59
C TYR A 196 12.81 5.27 -0.11
N GLY A 197 11.94 4.60 -0.85
CA GLY A 197 11.54 3.23 -0.60
C GLY A 197 10.19 2.88 -1.20
N GLY A 198 9.92 1.59 -1.25
CA GLY A 198 8.65 1.04 -1.71
C GLY A 198 8.13 -0.04 -0.78
N LEU A 199 6.89 -0.41 -1.01
CA LEU A 199 6.25 -1.58 -0.39
C LEU A 199 5.22 -2.15 -1.35
N GLU A 200 5.46 -3.39 -1.69
CA GLU A 200 4.66 -4.18 -2.60
C GLU A 200 3.34 -4.67 -1.98
N HIS A 201 2.28 -4.66 -2.77
CA HIS A 201 0.95 -5.21 -2.44
C HIS A 201 0.39 -5.97 -3.63
N CYS A 202 -0.69 -6.75 -3.44
CA CYS A 202 -1.24 -7.59 -4.50
C CYS A 202 -1.68 -6.81 -5.74
N ASN A 203 -2.26 -5.64 -5.57
CA ASN A 203 -2.77 -4.80 -6.65
C ASN A 203 -2.52 -3.30 -6.42
N SER A 204 -1.51 -2.99 -5.65
CA SER A 204 -1.05 -1.62 -5.43
C SER A 204 0.38 -1.60 -4.93
N THR A 205 1.00 -0.43 -4.95
CA THR A 205 2.26 -0.19 -4.27
C THR A 205 2.25 1.17 -3.58
N SER A 206 2.95 1.23 -2.45
CA SER A 206 3.22 2.48 -1.75
C SER A 206 4.67 2.87 -1.97
N LEU A 207 4.89 4.05 -2.51
CA LEU A 207 6.19 4.58 -2.85
C LEU A 207 6.47 5.88 -2.08
N ILE A 208 7.72 6.08 -1.73
CA ILE A 208 8.21 7.35 -1.19
C ILE A 208 9.52 7.69 -1.90
N THR A 209 9.62 8.92 -2.42
CA THR A 209 10.78 9.34 -3.19
C THR A 209 11.10 10.82 -2.96
N PRO A 210 12.36 11.24 -3.13
CA PRO A 210 12.67 12.66 -3.27
C PRO A 210 11.87 13.26 -4.43
N ARG A 211 11.32 14.45 -4.24
CA ARG A 211 10.59 15.16 -5.31
C ARG A 211 11.44 15.45 -6.55
N ASP A 212 12.75 15.53 -6.35
CA ASP A 212 13.70 15.80 -7.43
C ASP A 212 14.00 14.57 -8.29
N ASP A 213 13.60 13.38 -7.85
CA ASP A 213 13.66 12.14 -8.64
C ASP A 213 12.49 12.03 -9.64
N LEU A 214 11.46 12.86 -9.49
CA LEU A 214 10.31 12.89 -10.40
C LEU A 214 10.63 13.71 -11.65
N PRO A 215 10.13 13.34 -12.86
CA PRO A 215 10.46 14.01 -14.11
C PRO A 215 9.96 15.44 -14.10
N LYS A 216 10.79 16.39 -14.51
CA LYS A 216 10.45 17.81 -14.63
C LYS A 216 10.01 18.13 -16.06
N ALA A 217 9.52 19.35 -16.28
CA ALA A 217 9.05 19.78 -17.61
C ALA A 217 10.17 19.80 -18.65
N ASP A 218 11.41 19.99 -18.23
CA ASP A 218 12.63 20.02 -19.03
C ASP A 218 13.42 18.70 -19.02
N GLU A 219 12.80 17.60 -18.52
CA GLU A 219 13.43 16.27 -18.53
C GLU A 219 13.80 15.88 -19.97
N ALA A 220 15.04 15.47 -20.17
CA ALA A 220 15.53 15.04 -21.47
C ALA A 220 14.83 13.75 -21.95
N GLU A 221 14.98 13.39 -23.23
CA GLU A 221 14.47 12.12 -23.77
C GLU A 221 15.05 10.94 -23.00
N GLU A 222 16.38 10.91 -22.81
CA GLU A 222 17.03 9.99 -21.87
C GLU A 222 16.79 10.50 -20.44
N PRO A 223 16.18 9.68 -19.54
CA PRO A 223 15.91 10.09 -18.16
C PRO A 223 17.18 10.41 -17.38
N SER A 224 17.14 11.40 -16.51
CA SER A 224 18.19 11.67 -15.53
C SER A 224 18.41 10.46 -14.60
N LYS A 225 19.58 10.32 -13.99
CA LYS A 225 19.87 9.20 -13.07
C LYS A 225 18.92 9.14 -11.88
N ASP A 226 18.49 10.28 -11.38
CA ASP A 226 17.52 10.35 -10.28
C ASP A 226 16.14 9.87 -10.75
N TYR A 227 15.72 10.26 -11.95
CA TYR A 227 14.47 9.77 -12.51
C TYR A 227 14.53 8.28 -12.88
N GLN A 228 15.65 7.77 -13.43
CA GLN A 228 15.86 6.35 -13.65
C GLN A 228 15.71 5.55 -12.34
N ARG A 229 16.28 6.05 -11.23
CA ARG A 229 16.14 5.43 -9.91
C ARG A 229 14.69 5.31 -9.48
N PHE A 230 13.88 6.35 -9.70
CA PHE A 230 12.45 6.30 -9.39
C PHE A 230 11.68 5.33 -10.29
N LEU A 231 11.98 5.31 -11.59
CA LEU A 231 11.37 4.35 -12.51
C LEU A 231 11.74 2.91 -12.17
N GLY A 232 12.99 2.65 -11.78
CA GLY A 232 13.44 1.37 -11.26
C GLY A 232 12.66 0.94 -10.01
N LEU A 233 12.43 1.88 -9.06
CA LEU A 233 11.58 1.60 -7.89
C LEU A 233 10.14 1.22 -8.30
N CYS A 234 9.54 1.95 -9.23
CA CYS A 234 8.21 1.63 -9.73
C CYS A 234 8.15 0.24 -10.37
N SER A 235 9.15 -0.11 -11.20
CA SER A 235 9.29 -1.42 -11.83
C SER A 235 9.48 -2.51 -10.79
N HIS A 236 10.36 -2.32 -9.81
CA HIS A 236 10.65 -3.25 -8.72
C HIS A 236 9.37 -3.63 -7.94
N GLU A 237 8.65 -2.63 -7.45
CA GLU A 237 7.44 -2.87 -6.65
C GLU A 237 6.29 -3.44 -7.49
N TYR A 238 6.21 -3.10 -8.76
CA TYR A 238 5.21 -3.65 -9.67
C TYR A 238 5.51 -5.12 -9.98
N PHE A 239 6.78 -5.48 -10.19
CA PHE A 239 7.24 -6.85 -10.42
C PHE A 239 6.91 -7.78 -9.26
N HIS A 240 6.92 -7.29 -8.04
CA HIS A 240 6.52 -8.03 -6.87
C HIS A 240 5.06 -8.52 -6.88
N SER A 241 4.20 -7.99 -7.74
CA SER A 241 2.85 -8.52 -7.92
C SER A 241 2.86 -9.98 -8.38
N TRP A 242 3.87 -10.37 -9.18
CA TRP A 242 4.10 -11.78 -9.57
C TRP A 242 5.01 -12.51 -8.59
N LEU A 243 6.19 -11.98 -8.32
CA LEU A 243 7.19 -12.50 -7.38
C LEU A 243 7.15 -11.62 -6.12
N VAL A 244 6.52 -11.99 -5.27
CA VAL A 244 6.25 -12.67 -4.02
C VAL A 244 4.73 -12.63 -3.69
N LYS A 245 3.95 -11.80 -4.39
CA LYS A 245 2.51 -11.72 -4.07
C LYS A 245 1.72 -12.88 -4.66
N PHE A 246 1.97 -13.24 -5.90
CA PHE A 246 1.30 -14.36 -6.57
C PHE A 246 2.11 -15.66 -6.47
N ILE A 247 3.36 -15.65 -6.87
CA ILE A 247 4.31 -16.75 -6.74
C ILE A 247 5.09 -16.52 -5.44
N ARG A 248 4.83 -17.33 -4.42
CA ARG A 248 5.42 -17.18 -3.09
C ARG A 248 5.97 -18.51 -2.56
N PRO A 249 6.94 -18.49 -1.65
CA PRO A 249 7.42 -19.74 -1.01
C PRO A 249 6.30 -20.37 -0.19
N GLU A 250 6.33 -21.70 -0.06
CA GLU A 250 5.29 -22.48 0.66
C GLU A 250 5.06 -21.97 2.08
N ASN A 251 6.13 -21.64 2.80
CA ASN A 251 6.04 -21.11 4.15
C ASN A 251 5.49 -19.67 4.23
N PHE A 252 5.36 -18.96 3.10
CA PHE A 252 4.63 -17.68 3.03
C PHE A 252 3.16 -17.86 2.62
N ALA A 253 2.79 -19.04 2.10
CA ALA A 253 1.39 -19.31 1.76
C ALA A 253 0.52 -19.51 3.01
N ASN A 254 1.11 -20.06 4.09
CA ASN A 254 0.45 -20.30 5.37
C ASN A 254 1.21 -19.60 6.49
N TYR A 255 1.28 -18.27 6.42
CA TYR A 255 2.02 -17.47 7.41
C TYR A 255 1.22 -17.30 8.71
N ASP A 256 1.96 -17.16 9.80
CA ASP A 256 1.44 -16.80 11.12
C ASP A 256 1.89 -15.35 11.44
N LEU A 257 0.95 -14.44 11.56
CA LEU A 257 1.25 -13.03 11.89
C LEU A 257 1.94 -12.84 13.26
N GLN A 258 2.00 -13.89 14.08
CA GLN A 258 2.66 -13.86 15.40
C GLN A 258 4.14 -14.31 15.35
N LYS A 259 4.63 -14.74 14.17
CA LYS A 259 5.98 -15.30 14.01
C LYS A 259 6.66 -14.73 12.76
N GLU A 260 7.98 -14.77 12.78
CA GLU A 260 8.77 -14.48 11.58
C GLU A 260 8.52 -15.55 10.50
N GLY A 261 8.37 -15.13 9.26
CA GLY A 261 8.36 -16.01 8.10
C GLY A 261 9.77 -16.12 7.51
N TYR A 262 10.49 -17.19 7.86
CA TYR A 262 11.83 -17.42 7.31
C TYR A 262 11.77 -18.19 5.98
N THR A 263 12.59 -17.79 5.03
CA THR A 263 12.79 -18.50 3.77
C THR A 263 14.25 -18.38 3.32
N SER A 264 14.80 -19.44 2.75
CA SER A 264 16.10 -19.41 2.04
C SER A 264 15.96 -18.89 0.61
N LEU A 265 14.73 -18.58 0.15
CA LEU A 265 14.45 -18.21 -1.24
C LEU A 265 14.34 -16.69 -1.45
N LEU A 266 14.70 -15.88 -0.44
CA LEU A 266 14.61 -14.42 -0.54
C LEU A 266 15.43 -13.86 -1.71
N TRP A 267 16.55 -14.50 -2.03
CA TRP A 267 17.38 -14.14 -3.18
C TRP A 267 16.67 -14.31 -4.53
N ILE A 268 15.65 -15.21 -4.63
CA ILE A 268 14.81 -15.32 -5.82
C ILE A 268 13.87 -14.11 -5.87
N PHE A 269 13.16 -13.84 -4.78
CA PHE A 269 12.13 -12.83 -4.75
C PHE A 269 12.66 -11.40 -4.78
N GLU A 270 13.81 -11.15 -4.19
CA GLU A 270 14.48 -9.84 -4.21
C GLU A 270 15.55 -9.75 -5.31
N GLY A 271 16.35 -10.80 -5.47
CA GLY A 271 17.46 -10.78 -6.43
C GLY A 271 16.99 -10.80 -7.89
N PHE A 272 15.96 -11.59 -8.24
CA PHE A 272 15.37 -11.49 -9.58
C PHE A 272 14.62 -10.20 -9.78
N THR A 273 13.87 -9.72 -8.80
CA THR A 273 13.18 -8.44 -8.88
C THR A 273 14.19 -7.32 -9.14
N SER A 274 15.27 -7.25 -8.35
CA SER A 274 16.34 -6.25 -8.54
C SER A 274 17.16 -6.42 -9.83
N TYR A 275 17.18 -7.59 -10.43
CA TYR A 275 17.78 -7.79 -11.76
C TYR A 275 16.84 -7.33 -12.89
N TYR A 276 15.55 -7.65 -12.74
CA TYR A 276 14.57 -7.35 -13.78
C TYR A 276 14.08 -5.92 -13.74
N ASP A 277 14.08 -5.22 -12.59
CA ASP A 277 13.60 -3.84 -12.51
C ASP A 277 14.36 -2.93 -13.50
N ASP A 278 15.70 -2.98 -13.50
CA ASP A 278 16.55 -2.26 -14.46
C ASP A 278 16.43 -2.80 -15.89
N LEU A 279 16.38 -4.13 -16.06
CA LEU A 279 16.26 -4.75 -17.39
C LEU A 279 14.91 -4.41 -18.06
N ILE A 280 13.85 -4.24 -17.28
CA ILE A 280 12.55 -3.81 -17.78
C ILE A 280 12.60 -2.37 -18.29
N LEU A 281 13.32 -1.46 -17.61
CA LEU A 281 13.50 -0.09 -18.11
C LEU A 281 14.13 -0.09 -19.52
N LEU A 282 15.13 -0.93 -19.73
CA LEU A 282 15.75 -1.09 -21.05
C LEU A 282 14.80 -1.72 -22.08
N ARG A 283 14.12 -2.82 -21.70
CA ARG A 283 13.22 -3.55 -22.61
C ARG A 283 11.97 -2.75 -23.00
N SER A 284 11.50 -1.90 -22.12
CA SER A 284 10.39 -0.98 -22.38
C SER A 284 10.80 0.22 -23.24
N GLY A 285 12.10 0.41 -23.48
CA GLY A 285 12.64 1.55 -24.21
C GLY A 285 12.53 2.87 -23.44
N VAL A 286 12.45 2.82 -22.12
CA VAL A 286 12.44 4.00 -21.27
C VAL A 286 13.85 4.53 -21.05
N ILE A 287 14.83 3.63 -21.00
CA ILE A 287 16.27 3.95 -20.98
C ILE A 287 16.98 3.33 -22.18
N SER A 288 18.12 3.89 -22.56
CA SER A 288 18.99 3.35 -23.60
C SER A 288 19.94 2.27 -23.05
N GLN A 289 20.61 1.55 -23.94
CA GLN A 289 21.63 0.57 -23.55
C GLN A 289 22.90 1.22 -22.99
N GLU A 290 23.09 2.51 -23.21
CA GLU A 290 24.25 3.27 -22.75
C GLU A 290 24.05 3.86 -21.35
N SER A 291 22.82 3.82 -20.83
CA SER A 291 22.43 4.28 -19.49
C SER A 291 22.92 3.35 -18.41
#